data_4f7de98e24167a697e1b3e6eb5eb5533
#
_entry.id   4f7de98e24167a697e1b3e6eb5eb5533
#
_cell.length_a   1.000
_cell.length_b   1.000
_cell.length_c   1.000
_cell.angle_alpha   90.00
_cell.angle_beta   90.00
_cell.angle_gamma   90.00
#
_symmetry.space_group_name_H-M   'P 1'
#
loop_
_entity.id
_entity.type
_entity.pdbx_description
1 polymer ?
#
loop_
_entity_poly.entity_id
_entity_poly.type
_entity_poly.pdbx_seq_one_letter_code
_entity_poly.pdbx_strand_id
1 'polypeptide(L)'
;MFRLRSTAVALFAVALGVTACSSPPEQPILYQFFTSSRLGDTTSLESFATTTLNAKTDGTVNSFTIASVSPERTAPLPLKGLGKALDQVKTEDAEFTKHKVEYQSANIEAIHRVLKAEAESTPIKGKDAEVQAAWTKWRTESSQMTRKVSEARNKLVSQSTIVNLSLASPGTRVDPTKFDGDMVTKDVTVNASMKTPSGASVQKSLVVTMERAVLKGDKPISGRWIVTAVKDLSAPAGSKTS
;
A
#
# COMPACT_ATOMS: atom_id res chain seq x y z
N MET A 1 -28.94 -68.87 40.46
CA MET A 1 -27.93 -68.31 39.53
C MET A 1 -28.67 -67.68 38.36
N PHE A 2 -28.95 -66.38 38.46
CA PHE A 2 -29.57 -65.57 37.37
C PHE A 2 -28.53 -64.57 36.86
N ARG A 3 -28.18 -64.70 35.58
CA ARG A 3 -27.29 -63.72 34.90
C ARG A 3 -28.15 -62.63 34.26
N LEU A 4 -28.12 -61.44 34.76
CA LEU A 4 -28.63 -60.24 34.10
C LEU A 4 -27.69 -59.87 32.95
N ARG A 5 -28.23 -59.81 31.73
CA ARG A 5 -27.56 -59.18 30.56
C ARG A 5 -28.00 -57.75 30.46
N SER A 6 -27.07 -56.84 30.71
CA SER A 6 -27.26 -55.41 30.48
C SER A 6 -27.09 -55.10 28.99
N THR A 7 -28.14 -54.66 28.33
CA THR A 7 -28.14 -54.09 26.99
C THR A 7 -27.87 -52.58 27.10
N ALA A 8 -26.68 -52.17 26.67
CA ALA A 8 -26.35 -50.74 26.52
C ALA A 8 -27.00 -50.22 25.23
N VAL A 9 -27.96 -49.30 25.39
CA VAL A 9 -28.54 -48.51 24.29
C VAL A 9 -27.64 -47.29 24.04
N ALA A 10 -26.93 -47.30 22.93
CA ALA A 10 -26.16 -46.13 22.48
C ALA A 10 -27.10 -45.12 21.83
N LEU A 11 -27.37 -44.02 22.52
CA LEU A 11 -28.04 -42.84 21.94
C LEU A 11 -27.07 -42.12 21.02
N PHE A 12 -27.28 -42.21 19.73
CA PHE A 12 -26.59 -41.37 18.71
C PHE A 12 -27.30 -40.03 18.65
N ALA A 13 -26.73 -39.02 19.32
CA ALA A 13 -27.17 -37.64 19.20
C ALA A 13 -26.66 -37.06 17.84
N VAL A 14 -27.55 -37.03 16.85
CA VAL A 14 -27.31 -36.31 15.58
C VAL A 14 -27.42 -34.83 15.90
N ALA A 15 -26.27 -34.16 16.07
CA ALA A 15 -26.19 -32.71 16.12
C ALA A 15 -26.44 -32.18 14.69
N LEU A 16 -27.68 -31.82 14.39
CA LEU A 16 -28.04 -31.01 13.23
C LEU A 16 -27.41 -29.62 13.44
N GLY A 17 -26.24 -29.42 12.86
CA GLY A 17 -25.61 -28.09 12.75
C GLY A 17 -26.52 -27.18 11.93
N VAL A 18 -27.23 -26.29 12.60
CA VAL A 18 -27.95 -25.19 11.99
C VAL A 18 -26.84 -24.25 11.42
N THR A 19 -26.44 -24.45 10.16
CA THR A 19 -25.67 -23.48 9.43
C THR A 19 -26.58 -22.27 9.21
N ALA A 20 -26.52 -21.33 10.14
CA ALA A 20 -27.11 -20.02 9.92
C ALA A 20 -26.54 -19.48 8.60
N CYS A 21 -27.39 -19.22 7.62
CA CYS A 21 -27.05 -18.54 6.37
C CYS A 21 -26.68 -17.08 6.66
N SER A 22 -25.57 -16.85 7.35
CA SER A 22 -24.97 -15.53 7.43
C SER A 22 -24.15 -15.34 6.16
N SER A 23 -24.45 -14.29 5.40
CA SER A 23 -23.62 -13.90 4.25
C SER A 23 -22.17 -13.75 4.70
N PRO A 24 -21.19 -14.23 3.90
CA PRO A 24 -19.78 -14.07 4.23
C PRO A 24 -19.45 -12.62 4.55
N PRO A 25 -18.60 -12.34 5.53
CA PRO A 25 -18.28 -10.98 5.96
C PRO A 25 -17.61 -10.13 4.85
N GLU A 26 -17.12 -10.77 3.80
CA GLU A 26 -16.56 -10.15 2.59
C GLU A 26 -17.63 -9.64 1.63
N GLN A 27 -18.83 -10.20 1.67
CA GLN A 27 -19.92 -9.88 0.74
C GLN A 27 -20.23 -8.38 0.64
N PRO A 28 -20.36 -7.60 1.73
CA PRO A 28 -20.69 -6.17 1.63
C PRO A 28 -19.63 -5.35 0.92
N ILE A 29 -18.33 -5.59 1.23
CA ILE A 29 -17.24 -4.82 0.62
C ILE A 29 -17.08 -5.17 -0.87
N LEU A 30 -17.24 -6.43 -1.24
CA LEU A 30 -17.20 -6.87 -2.64
C LEU A 30 -18.39 -6.31 -3.42
N TYR A 31 -19.58 -6.28 -2.83
CA TYR A 31 -20.76 -5.66 -3.44
C TYR A 31 -20.53 -4.17 -3.69
N GLN A 32 -20.00 -3.45 -2.71
CA GLN A 32 -19.66 -2.04 -2.85
C GLN A 32 -18.60 -1.84 -3.94
N PHE A 33 -17.55 -2.67 -3.95
CA PHE A 33 -16.47 -2.59 -4.93
C PHE A 33 -16.97 -2.76 -6.37
N PHE A 34 -17.71 -3.83 -6.64
CA PHE A 34 -18.23 -4.08 -7.99
C PHE A 34 -19.27 -3.06 -8.42
N THR A 35 -20.09 -2.57 -7.48
CA THR A 35 -21.09 -1.52 -7.77
C THR A 35 -20.42 -0.21 -8.10
N SER A 36 -19.47 0.27 -7.29
CA SER A 36 -18.72 1.51 -7.52
C SER A 36 -17.90 1.43 -8.81
N SER A 37 -17.24 0.29 -9.08
CA SER A 37 -16.51 0.07 -10.35
C SER A 37 -17.45 0.16 -11.55
N ARG A 38 -18.63 -0.46 -11.49
CA ARG A 38 -19.63 -0.43 -12.57
C ARG A 38 -20.16 0.98 -12.83
N LEU A 39 -20.35 1.78 -11.77
CA LEU A 39 -20.85 3.16 -11.87
C LEU A 39 -19.74 4.17 -12.21
N GLY A 40 -18.46 3.77 -12.17
CA GLY A 40 -17.33 4.67 -12.32
C GLY A 40 -17.20 5.64 -11.15
N ASP A 41 -17.68 5.27 -9.96
CA ASP A 41 -17.60 6.08 -8.75
C ASP A 41 -16.21 5.97 -8.13
N THR A 42 -15.27 6.73 -8.67
CA THR A 42 -13.88 6.78 -8.22
C THR A 42 -13.75 7.27 -6.78
N THR A 43 -14.59 8.23 -6.38
CA THR A 43 -14.55 8.80 -5.02
C THR A 43 -14.85 7.74 -3.96
N SER A 44 -15.89 6.93 -4.18
CA SER A 44 -16.17 5.81 -3.28
C SER A 44 -15.05 4.78 -3.31
N LEU A 45 -14.56 4.39 -4.51
CA LEU A 45 -13.49 3.40 -4.66
C LEU A 45 -12.21 3.82 -3.92
N GLU A 46 -11.74 5.05 -4.10
CA GLU A 46 -10.55 5.58 -3.43
C GLU A 46 -10.63 5.50 -1.89
N SER A 47 -11.83 5.39 -1.34
CA SER A 47 -12.00 5.26 0.11
C SER A 47 -11.67 3.86 0.64
N PHE A 48 -11.80 2.78 -0.14
CA PHE A 48 -11.63 1.39 0.33
C PHE A 48 -10.98 0.44 -0.69
N ALA A 49 -10.47 0.97 -1.81
CA ALA A 49 -9.79 0.18 -2.83
C ALA A 49 -8.59 0.94 -3.40
N THR A 50 -7.54 0.22 -3.79
CA THR A 50 -6.38 0.75 -4.54
C THR A 50 -6.40 0.28 -5.99
N THR A 51 -7.44 -0.45 -6.39
CA THR A 51 -7.68 -0.95 -7.74
C THR A 51 -9.13 -0.74 -8.13
N THR A 52 -9.42 -0.85 -9.41
CA THR A 52 -10.77 -0.79 -9.96
C THR A 52 -10.88 -1.71 -11.16
N LEU A 53 -12.11 -2.10 -11.52
CA LEU A 53 -12.43 -2.70 -12.82
C LEU A 53 -12.89 -1.59 -13.77
N ASN A 54 -12.15 -1.42 -14.87
CA ASN A 54 -12.52 -0.45 -15.87
C ASN A 54 -13.60 -1.02 -16.81
N ALA A 55 -14.78 -0.44 -16.78
CA ALA A 55 -15.91 -0.91 -17.60
C ALA A 55 -15.62 -0.98 -19.11
N LYS A 56 -14.69 -0.14 -19.61
CA LYS A 56 -14.32 -0.09 -21.02
C LYS A 56 -13.32 -1.17 -21.44
N THR A 57 -12.48 -1.65 -20.53
CA THR A 57 -11.43 -2.64 -20.82
C THR A 57 -11.73 -4.01 -20.20
N ASP A 58 -12.21 -4.02 -18.97
CA ASP A 58 -12.39 -5.26 -18.20
C ASP A 58 -13.85 -5.73 -18.22
N GLY A 59 -14.78 -4.82 -18.55
CA GLY A 59 -16.22 -5.04 -18.46
C GLY A 59 -16.77 -4.74 -17.06
N THR A 60 -18.04 -5.11 -16.83
CA THR A 60 -18.75 -4.82 -15.58
C THR A 60 -19.28 -6.10 -14.93
N VAL A 61 -19.16 -6.20 -13.61
CA VAL A 61 -19.78 -7.30 -12.83
C VAL A 61 -21.23 -6.92 -12.53
N ASN A 62 -22.17 -7.76 -12.98
CA ASN A 62 -23.61 -7.58 -12.73
C ASN A 62 -24.05 -8.30 -11.45
N SER A 63 -23.56 -9.51 -11.25
CA SER A 63 -23.80 -10.31 -10.04
C SER A 63 -22.62 -11.20 -9.76
N PHE A 64 -22.44 -11.62 -8.52
CA PHE A 64 -21.41 -12.57 -8.13
C PHE A 64 -21.86 -13.43 -6.97
N THR A 65 -21.18 -14.55 -6.80
CA THR A 65 -21.24 -15.43 -5.63
C THR A 65 -19.84 -15.70 -5.14
N ILE A 66 -19.62 -15.69 -3.82
CA ILE A 66 -18.34 -16.07 -3.23
C ILE A 66 -18.20 -17.58 -3.33
N ALA A 67 -17.16 -18.05 -4.04
CA ALA A 67 -16.87 -19.47 -4.20
C ALA A 67 -15.97 -19.98 -3.06
N SER A 68 -14.97 -19.17 -2.66
CA SER A 68 -14.07 -19.51 -1.55
C SER A 68 -13.38 -18.27 -0.99
N VAL A 69 -12.93 -18.39 0.26
CA VAL A 69 -12.07 -17.40 0.93
C VAL A 69 -10.81 -18.13 1.41
N SER A 70 -9.63 -17.62 1.03
CA SER A 70 -8.37 -18.22 1.47
C SER A 70 -8.13 -17.98 2.97
N PRO A 71 -7.30 -18.79 3.64
CA PRO A 71 -6.75 -18.44 4.94
C PRO A 71 -6.05 -17.08 4.90
N GLU A 72 -6.11 -16.35 6.02
CA GLU A 72 -5.39 -15.09 6.19
C GLU A 72 -3.87 -15.35 6.21
N ARG A 73 -3.11 -14.55 5.47
CA ARG A 73 -1.65 -14.51 5.46
C ARG A 73 -1.19 -13.21 6.12
N THR A 74 -0.12 -13.28 6.90
CA THR A 74 0.39 -12.14 7.66
C THR A 74 1.84 -11.86 7.27
N ALA A 75 2.17 -10.59 7.03
CA ALA A 75 3.52 -10.12 6.78
C ALA A 75 3.83 -8.86 7.60
N PRO A 76 5.06 -8.72 8.18
CA PRO A 76 5.41 -7.54 8.95
C PRO A 76 5.35 -6.25 8.13
N LEU A 77 4.86 -5.16 8.74
CA LEU A 77 4.87 -3.83 8.12
C LEU A 77 6.25 -3.17 8.28
N PRO A 78 6.88 -2.68 7.20
CA PRO A 78 8.19 -2.03 7.28
C PRO A 78 8.12 -0.55 7.69
N LEU A 79 6.95 0.03 7.98
CA LEU A 79 6.73 1.46 8.07
C LEU A 79 7.52 2.14 9.18
N LYS A 80 7.64 1.50 10.35
CA LYS A 80 8.43 2.04 11.47
C LYS A 80 9.92 2.17 11.11
N GLY A 81 10.47 1.17 10.41
CA GLY A 81 11.84 1.21 9.91
C GLY A 81 12.04 2.29 8.83
N LEU A 82 11.10 2.39 7.90
CA LEU A 82 11.13 3.40 6.83
C LEU A 82 10.95 4.82 7.39
N GLY A 83 10.11 5.02 8.42
CA GLY A 83 9.97 6.27 9.13
C GLY A 83 11.29 6.73 9.75
N LYS A 84 11.94 5.83 10.52
CA LYS A 84 13.26 6.10 11.11
C LYS A 84 14.32 6.43 10.05
N ALA A 85 14.36 5.68 8.94
CA ALA A 85 15.30 5.94 7.85
C ALA A 85 15.07 7.31 7.20
N LEU A 86 13.81 7.73 7.01
CA LEU A 86 13.49 9.06 6.51
C LEU A 86 13.93 10.16 7.48
N ASP A 87 13.69 9.97 8.79
CA ASP A 87 14.09 10.96 9.81
C ASP A 87 15.62 11.08 9.90
N GLN A 88 16.35 9.97 9.79
CA GLN A 88 17.80 9.98 9.71
C GLN A 88 18.30 10.78 8.51
N VAL A 89 17.80 10.52 7.31
CA VAL A 89 18.21 11.24 6.08
C VAL A 89 17.86 12.73 6.18
N LYS A 90 16.74 13.10 6.81
CA LYS A 90 16.41 14.52 7.05
C LYS A 90 17.38 15.19 8.03
N THR A 91 17.84 14.47 9.05
CA THR A 91 18.84 14.98 9.99
C THR A 91 20.18 15.21 9.26
N GLU A 92 20.61 14.24 8.43
CA GLU A 92 21.81 14.39 7.59
C GLU A 92 21.69 15.59 6.63
N ASP A 93 20.52 15.80 6.02
CA ASP A 93 20.25 16.95 5.14
C ASP A 93 20.30 18.29 5.88
N ALA A 94 19.76 18.32 7.11
CA ALA A 94 19.81 19.53 7.93
C ALA A 94 21.26 19.90 8.34
N GLU A 95 22.07 18.92 8.74
CA GLU A 95 23.49 19.11 9.06
C GLU A 95 24.29 19.53 7.81
N PHE A 96 24.09 18.85 6.70
CA PHE A 96 24.68 19.21 5.42
C PHE A 96 24.34 20.65 5.02
N THR A 97 23.08 21.03 5.12
CA THR A 97 22.62 22.39 4.79
C THR A 97 23.26 23.44 5.69
N LYS A 98 23.39 23.15 7.00
CA LYS A 98 24.07 24.03 7.94
C LYS A 98 25.51 24.28 7.51
N HIS A 99 26.30 23.23 7.27
CA HIS A 99 27.69 23.35 6.84
C HIS A 99 27.85 24.07 5.48
N LYS A 100 26.93 23.80 4.55
CA LYS A 100 26.90 24.47 3.27
C LYS A 100 26.68 25.99 3.44
N VAL A 101 25.74 26.38 4.31
CA VAL A 101 25.47 27.80 4.60
C VAL A 101 26.67 28.50 5.30
N GLU A 102 27.31 27.81 6.24
CA GLU A 102 28.53 28.29 6.90
C GLU A 102 29.64 28.52 5.87
N TYR A 103 29.92 27.57 5.00
CA TYR A 103 30.90 27.68 3.92
C TYR A 103 30.53 28.83 2.96
N GLN A 104 29.25 28.91 2.55
CA GLN A 104 28.77 29.98 1.66
C GLN A 104 28.95 31.36 2.28
N SER A 105 28.62 31.51 3.56
CA SER A 105 28.77 32.82 4.27
C SER A 105 30.23 33.24 4.39
N ALA A 106 31.13 32.28 4.67
CA ALA A 106 32.56 32.55 4.79
C ALA A 106 33.25 32.88 3.45
N ASN A 107 32.66 32.46 2.30
CA ASN A 107 33.28 32.58 0.98
C ASN A 107 32.39 33.36 -0.01
N ILE A 108 31.43 34.15 0.45
CA ILE A 108 30.36 34.71 -0.38
C ILE A 108 30.91 35.53 -1.57
N GLU A 109 31.88 36.39 -1.32
CA GLU A 109 32.49 37.23 -2.37
C GLU A 109 33.27 36.41 -3.41
N ALA A 110 34.00 35.36 -2.95
CA ALA A 110 34.75 34.51 -3.85
C ALA A 110 33.77 33.63 -4.70
N ILE A 111 32.70 33.14 -4.09
CA ILE A 111 31.63 32.41 -4.80
C ILE A 111 30.99 33.33 -5.85
N HIS A 112 30.71 34.61 -5.56
CA HIS A 112 30.18 35.56 -6.54
C HIS A 112 31.14 35.78 -7.72
N ARG A 113 32.45 35.90 -7.47
CA ARG A 113 33.43 35.98 -8.56
C ARG A 113 33.46 34.72 -9.41
N VAL A 114 33.44 33.56 -8.76
CA VAL A 114 33.39 32.25 -9.44
C VAL A 114 32.15 32.14 -10.32
N LEU A 115 30.97 32.44 -9.79
CA LEU A 115 29.72 32.38 -10.55
C LEU A 115 29.70 33.35 -11.73
N LYS A 116 30.24 34.57 -11.55
CA LYS A 116 30.38 35.54 -12.63
C LYS A 116 31.31 34.99 -13.72
N ALA A 117 32.48 34.47 -13.34
CA ALA A 117 33.46 33.92 -14.28
C ALA A 117 32.90 32.70 -15.02
N GLU A 118 32.12 31.80 -14.33
CA GLU A 118 31.42 30.68 -14.96
C GLU A 118 30.40 31.17 -16.02
N ALA A 119 29.62 32.21 -15.69
CA ALA A 119 28.63 32.78 -16.61
C ALA A 119 29.27 33.45 -17.84
N GLU A 120 30.44 34.08 -17.67
CA GLU A 120 31.21 34.77 -18.73
C GLU A 120 32.17 33.79 -19.47
N SER A 121 32.20 32.51 -19.07
CA SER A 121 33.15 31.49 -19.60
C SER A 121 34.62 31.94 -19.51
N THR A 122 34.96 32.70 -18.47
CA THR A 122 36.33 33.21 -18.26
C THR A 122 37.14 32.24 -17.40
N PRO A 123 38.47 32.06 -17.66
CA PRO A 123 39.31 31.17 -16.89
C PRO A 123 39.43 31.56 -15.42
N ILE A 124 39.13 30.64 -14.51
CA ILE A 124 39.26 30.85 -13.06
C ILE A 124 40.62 30.29 -12.61
N LYS A 125 41.40 31.08 -11.83
CA LYS A 125 42.77 30.75 -11.39
C LYS A 125 42.99 31.04 -9.91
N GLY A 126 44.06 30.48 -9.35
CA GLY A 126 44.47 30.73 -7.97
C GLY A 126 43.44 30.33 -6.93
N LYS A 127 43.26 31.11 -5.89
CA LYS A 127 42.32 30.84 -4.78
C LYS A 127 40.87 30.69 -5.22
N ASP A 128 40.46 31.40 -6.28
CA ASP A 128 39.09 31.31 -6.79
C ASP A 128 38.85 29.95 -7.47
N ALA A 129 39.89 29.26 -8.02
CA ALA A 129 39.78 27.90 -8.53
C ALA A 129 39.53 26.87 -7.41
N GLU A 130 40.14 27.05 -6.24
CA GLU A 130 39.86 26.21 -5.06
C GLU A 130 38.42 26.38 -4.58
N VAL A 131 37.93 27.63 -4.56
CA VAL A 131 36.54 27.95 -4.20
C VAL A 131 35.57 27.36 -5.24
N GLN A 132 35.91 27.44 -6.53
CA GLN A 132 35.11 26.81 -7.60
C GLN A 132 34.99 25.30 -7.40
N ALA A 133 36.10 24.62 -7.14
CA ALA A 133 36.10 23.17 -6.91
C ALA A 133 35.24 22.79 -5.70
N ALA A 134 35.41 23.47 -4.56
CA ALA A 134 34.63 23.27 -3.36
C ALA A 134 33.13 23.58 -3.59
N TRP A 135 32.81 24.69 -4.28
CA TRP A 135 31.45 25.07 -4.58
C TRP A 135 30.74 24.07 -5.53
N THR A 136 31.48 23.54 -6.50
CA THR A 136 31.00 22.48 -7.40
C THR A 136 30.69 21.19 -6.62
N LYS A 137 31.55 20.84 -5.67
CA LYS A 137 31.31 19.71 -4.76
C LYS A 137 30.03 19.92 -3.96
N TRP A 138 29.85 21.09 -3.34
CA TRP A 138 28.62 21.43 -2.59
C TRP A 138 27.37 21.34 -3.46
N ARG A 139 27.41 21.82 -4.71
CA ARG A 139 26.28 21.70 -5.67
C ARG A 139 25.93 20.23 -5.95
N THR A 140 26.93 19.40 -6.20
CA THR A 140 26.76 17.98 -6.47
C THR A 140 26.18 17.23 -5.27
N GLU A 141 26.75 17.44 -4.09
CA GLU A 141 26.31 16.80 -2.83
C GLU A 141 24.90 17.26 -2.45
N SER A 142 24.55 18.54 -2.67
CA SER A 142 23.19 19.05 -2.47
C SER A 142 22.16 18.32 -3.34
N SER A 143 22.48 18.10 -4.63
CA SER A 143 21.62 17.32 -5.52
C SER A 143 21.46 15.87 -5.07
N GLN A 144 22.57 15.25 -4.63
CA GLN A 144 22.53 13.86 -4.10
C GLN A 144 21.69 13.77 -2.81
N MET A 145 21.81 14.76 -1.89
CA MET A 145 21.05 14.76 -0.65
C MET A 145 19.55 14.95 -0.92
N THR A 146 19.18 15.87 -1.82
CA THR A 146 17.78 16.05 -2.25
C THR A 146 17.21 14.74 -2.81
N ARG A 147 18.01 14.00 -3.62
CA ARG A 147 17.59 12.70 -4.14
C ARG A 147 17.39 11.67 -3.03
N LYS A 148 18.32 11.56 -2.07
CA LYS A 148 18.21 10.63 -0.94
C LYS A 148 16.94 10.88 -0.12
N VAL A 149 16.65 12.16 0.22
CA VAL A 149 15.41 12.51 0.95
C VAL A 149 14.17 12.14 0.15
N SER A 150 14.17 12.44 -1.15
CA SER A 150 13.05 12.10 -2.04
C SER A 150 12.82 10.59 -2.14
N GLU A 151 13.89 9.80 -2.32
CA GLU A 151 13.82 8.34 -2.39
C GLU A 151 13.30 7.72 -1.08
N ALA A 152 13.81 8.19 0.08
CA ALA A 152 13.34 7.72 1.38
C ALA A 152 11.86 8.04 1.60
N ARG A 153 11.43 9.26 1.23
CA ARG A 153 10.02 9.67 1.29
C ARG A 153 9.14 8.81 0.38
N ASN A 154 9.54 8.61 -0.87
CA ASN A 154 8.77 7.82 -1.83
C ASN A 154 8.62 6.36 -1.40
N LYS A 155 9.66 5.76 -0.81
CA LYS A 155 9.58 4.41 -0.23
C LYS A 155 8.55 4.35 0.90
N LEU A 156 8.57 5.32 1.81
CA LEU A 156 7.60 5.38 2.90
C LEU A 156 6.17 5.57 2.36
N VAL A 157 5.95 6.50 1.44
CA VAL A 157 4.63 6.80 0.87
C VAL A 157 4.07 5.58 0.15
N SER A 158 4.86 4.92 -0.71
CA SER A 158 4.40 3.75 -1.46
C SER A 158 3.98 2.60 -0.55
N GLN A 159 4.68 2.38 0.56
CA GLN A 159 4.35 1.32 1.52
C GLN A 159 3.22 1.72 2.49
N SER A 160 2.99 3.02 2.69
CA SER A 160 1.96 3.48 3.63
C SER A 160 0.57 3.64 3.02
N THR A 161 0.44 3.65 1.69
CA THR A 161 -0.84 3.94 1.02
C THR A 161 -1.96 2.98 1.47
N ILE A 162 -1.75 1.66 1.37
CA ILE A 162 -2.74 0.65 1.77
C ILE A 162 -3.00 0.71 3.27
N VAL A 163 -1.92 0.91 4.08
CA VAL A 163 -2.02 0.99 5.53
C VAL A 163 -2.85 2.20 5.95
N ASN A 164 -2.57 3.38 5.39
CA ASN A 164 -3.32 4.59 5.67
C ASN A 164 -4.79 4.46 5.28
N LEU A 165 -5.05 3.85 4.12
CA LEU A 165 -6.42 3.60 3.65
C LEU A 165 -7.16 2.62 4.58
N SER A 166 -6.47 1.55 5.00
CA SER A 166 -7.01 0.56 5.94
C SER A 166 -7.32 1.16 7.31
N LEU A 167 -6.45 2.03 7.83
CA LEU A 167 -6.60 2.67 9.14
C LEU A 167 -7.48 3.93 9.11
N ALA A 168 -7.88 4.40 7.94
CA ALA A 168 -8.73 5.58 7.81
C ALA A 168 -10.06 5.36 8.52
N SER A 169 -10.27 6.09 9.61
CA SER A 169 -11.51 6.11 10.38
C SER A 169 -11.89 7.56 10.69
N PRO A 170 -13.18 7.92 10.62
CA PRO A 170 -13.63 9.26 10.99
C PRO A 170 -13.18 9.63 12.41
N GLY A 171 -12.53 10.77 12.56
CA GLY A 171 -12.12 11.31 13.86
C GLY A 171 -10.84 10.73 14.48
N THR A 172 -10.21 9.73 13.89
CA THR A 172 -8.97 9.15 14.42
C THR A 172 -7.86 9.15 13.36
N ARG A 173 -6.81 9.91 13.61
CA ARG A 173 -5.61 9.92 12.77
C ARG A 173 -4.49 9.16 13.46
N VAL A 174 -4.16 7.98 12.96
CA VAL A 174 -3.06 7.15 13.48
C VAL A 174 -1.85 7.34 12.57
N ASP A 175 -0.69 7.61 13.15
CA ASP A 175 0.58 7.62 12.42
C ASP A 175 1.19 6.21 12.47
N PRO A 176 1.10 5.42 11.38
CA PRO A 176 1.53 4.03 11.39
C PRO A 176 3.05 3.86 11.51
N THR A 177 3.85 4.93 11.29
CA THR A 177 5.31 4.87 11.42
C THR A 177 5.79 4.74 12.87
N LYS A 178 4.90 5.00 13.83
CA LYS A 178 5.19 4.89 15.28
C LYS A 178 4.98 3.49 15.84
N PHE A 179 4.33 2.61 15.07
CA PHE A 179 3.93 1.28 15.53
C PHE A 179 4.64 0.18 14.75
N ASP A 180 4.91 -0.92 15.43
CA ASP A 180 5.11 -2.20 14.78
C ASP A 180 3.74 -2.73 14.34
N GLY A 181 3.69 -3.53 13.30
CA GLY A 181 2.42 -4.03 12.80
C GLY A 181 2.58 -5.08 11.74
N ASP A 182 1.45 -5.59 11.29
CA ASP A 182 1.37 -6.61 10.25
C ASP A 182 0.36 -6.18 9.18
N MET A 183 0.66 -6.54 7.93
CA MET A 183 -0.31 -6.58 6.84
C MET A 183 -0.94 -7.96 6.82
N VAL A 184 -2.24 -8.02 6.95
CA VAL A 184 -3.03 -9.25 6.83
C VAL A 184 -3.68 -9.26 5.46
N THR A 185 -3.46 -10.32 4.69
CA THR A 185 -3.92 -10.49 3.31
C THR A 185 -4.77 -11.74 3.20
N LYS A 186 -5.85 -11.68 2.44
CA LYS A 186 -6.64 -12.84 2.01
C LYS A 186 -7.11 -12.68 0.57
N ASP A 187 -7.35 -13.81 -0.08
CA ASP A 187 -7.92 -13.86 -1.42
C ASP A 187 -9.35 -14.39 -1.36
N VAL A 188 -10.26 -13.72 -2.05
CA VAL A 188 -11.65 -14.12 -2.19
C VAL A 188 -11.91 -14.50 -3.63
N THR A 189 -12.20 -15.76 -3.88
CA THR A 189 -12.60 -16.24 -5.22
C THR A 189 -14.09 -16.03 -5.39
N VAL A 190 -14.47 -15.35 -6.46
CA VAL A 190 -15.87 -15.12 -6.81
C VAL A 190 -16.19 -15.65 -8.21
N ASN A 191 -17.36 -16.26 -8.37
CA ASN A 191 -17.95 -16.54 -9.67
C ASN A 191 -18.84 -15.36 -10.05
N ALA A 192 -18.45 -14.62 -11.09
CA ALA A 192 -19.06 -13.38 -11.50
C ALA A 192 -19.75 -13.50 -12.86
N SER A 193 -20.98 -13.04 -12.94
CA SER A 193 -21.65 -12.74 -14.22
C SER A 193 -21.23 -11.35 -14.67
N MET A 194 -20.52 -11.27 -15.76
CA MET A 194 -19.95 -10.02 -16.27
C MET A 194 -20.52 -9.67 -17.64
N LYS A 195 -20.63 -8.37 -17.89
CA LYS A 195 -20.87 -7.83 -19.23
C LYS A 195 -19.53 -7.33 -19.78
N THR A 196 -19.10 -7.90 -20.90
CA THR A 196 -17.86 -7.48 -21.58
C THR A 196 -18.00 -6.07 -22.17
N PRO A 197 -16.90 -5.40 -22.56
CA PRO A 197 -16.95 -4.13 -23.28
C PRO A 197 -17.75 -4.19 -24.60
N SER A 198 -17.79 -5.35 -25.25
CA SER A 198 -18.60 -5.59 -26.45
C SER A 198 -20.10 -5.83 -26.17
N GLY A 199 -20.49 -5.87 -24.89
CA GLY A 199 -21.88 -6.07 -24.46
C GLY A 199 -22.29 -7.53 -24.23
N ALA A 200 -21.43 -8.52 -24.52
CA ALA A 200 -21.73 -9.92 -24.29
C ALA A 200 -21.72 -10.27 -22.79
N SER A 201 -22.63 -11.16 -22.38
CA SER A 201 -22.64 -11.70 -21.02
C SER A 201 -21.73 -12.93 -20.93
N VAL A 202 -20.83 -12.94 -19.95
CA VAL A 202 -19.88 -14.05 -19.71
C VAL A 202 -19.82 -14.39 -18.23
N GLN A 203 -19.54 -15.66 -17.94
CA GLN A 203 -19.20 -16.10 -16.57
C GLN A 203 -17.70 -16.12 -16.42
N LYS A 204 -17.19 -15.52 -15.35
CA LYS A 204 -15.76 -15.49 -15.03
C LYS A 204 -15.53 -15.84 -13.56
N SER A 205 -14.40 -16.47 -13.29
CA SER A 205 -13.92 -16.66 -11.93
C SER A 205 -12.84 -15.62 -11.66
N LEU A 206 -13.09 -14.74 -10.69
CA LEU A 206 -12.17 -13.66 -10.30
C LEU A 206 -11.61 -13.95 -8.92
N VAL A 207 -10.33 -13.63 -8.71
CA VAL A 207 -9.71 -13.56 -7.38
C VAL A 207 -9.58 -12.12 -6.99
N VAL A 208 -10.23 -11.74 -5.89
CA VAL A 208 -10.13 -10.41 -5.28
C VAL A 208 -9.21 -10.51 -4.07
N THR A 209 -8.07 -9.84 -4.12
CA THR A 209 -7.15 -9.73 -2.98
C THR A 209 -7.60 -8.59 -2.08
N MET A 210 -7.72 -8.89 -0.80
CA MET A 210 -8.09 -7.95 0.25
C MET A 210 -6.97 -7.88 1.29
N GLU A 211 -6.65 -6.66 1.74
CA GLU A 211 -5.62 -6.42 2.73
C GLU A 211 -6.13 -5.52 3.86
N ARG A 212 -5.62 -5.72 5.06
CA ARG A 212 -5.82 -4.82 6.20
C ARG A 212 -4.55 -4.69 7.02
N ALA A 213 -4.32 -3.51 7.57
CA ALA A 213 -3.25 -3.28 8.53
C ALA A 213 -3.71 -3.63 9.96
N VAL A 214 -2.80 -4.23 10.73
CA VAL A 214 -2.98 -4.45 12.16
C VAL A 214 -1.75 -3.89 12.87
N LEU A 215 -1.92 -2.80 13.61
CA LEU A 215 -0.86 -2.18 14.39
C LEU A 215 -0.79 -2.80 15.79
N LYS A 216 0.45 -3.05 16.27
CA LYS A 216 0.73 -3.63 17.58
C LYS A 216 0.96 -2.51 18.60
N GLY A 217 0.30 -2.60 19.73
CA GLY A 217 0.41 -1.66 20.86
C GLY A 217 -0.29 -2.28 22.07
N ASP A 218 -0.43 -1.51 23.15
CA ASP A 218 -1.18 -1.95 24.36
C ASP A 218 -2.59 -2.43 24.00
N LYS A 219 -3.20 -1.75 23.04
CA LYS A 219 -4.43 -2.19 22.36
C LYS A 219 -4.14 -2.29 20.87
N PRO A 220 -4.25 -3.47 20.25
CA PRO A 220 -4.08 -3.63 18.81
C PRO A 220 -5.11 -2.79 18.05
N ILE A 221 -4.66 -2.11 17.00
CA ILE A 221 -5.52 -1.33 16.11
C ILE A 221 -5.66 -2.11 14.81
N SER A 222 -6.83 -2.68 14.58
CA SER A 222 -7.16 -3.35 13.32
C SER A 222 -7.82 -2.39 12.36
N GLY A 223 -7.22 -2.23 11.19
CA GLY A 223 -7.82 -1.50 10.08
C GLY A 223 -8.96 -2.27 9.42
N ARG A 224 -9.67 -1.60 8.55
CA ARG A 224 -10.69 -2.22 7.69
C ARG A 224 -10.04 -2.94 6.50
N TRP A 225 -10.76 -3.87 5.92
CA TRP A 225 -10.35 -4.52 4.69
C TRP A 225 -10.39 -3.54 3.50
N ILE A 226 -9.35 -3.61 2.66
CA ILE A 226 -9.17 -2.82 1.44
C ILE A 226 -9.04 -3.78 0.26
N VAL A 227 -9.71 -3.49 -0.84
CA VAL A 227 -9.53 -4.26 -2.09
C VAL A 227 -8.27 -3.74 -2.79
N THR A 228 -7.26 -4.61 -2.95
CA THR A 228 -5.95 -4.21 -3.49
C THR A 228 -5.63 -4.78 -4.86
N ALA A 229 -6.27 -5.89 -5.25
CA ALA A 229 -6.12 -6.46 -6.59
C ALA A 229 -7.35 -7.26 -7.00
N VAL A 230 -7.57 -7.33 -8.31
CA VAL A 230 -8.51 -8.26 -8.94
C VAL A 230 -7.80 -8.98 -10.08
N LYS A 231 -7.90 -10.30 -10.11
CA LYS A 231 -7.30 -11.14 -11.16
C LYS A 231 -8.36 -12.05 -11.76
N ASP A 232 -8.36 -12.17 -13.08
CA ASP A 232 -9.18 -13.14 -13.81
C ASP A 232 -8.44 -14.49 -13.85
N LEU A 233 -9.03 -15.52 -13.29
CA LEU A 233 -8.46 -16.87 -13.29
C LEU A 233 -8.56 -17.57 -14.66
N SER A 234 -9.45 -17.11 -15.52
CA SER A 234 -9.63 -17.63 -16.87
C SER A 234 -8.66 -17.03 -17.89
N ALA A 235 -7.93 -15.96 -17.52
CA ALA A 235 -6.91 -15.38 -18.39
C ALA A 235 -5.61 -16.23 -18.37
N PRO A 236 -4.98 -16.49 -19.53
CA PRO A 236 -3.71 -17.21 -19.56
C PRO A 236 -2.65 -16.47 -18.75
N ALA A 237 -1.86 -17.21 -17.97
CA ALA A 237 -0.78 -16.66 -17.15
C ALA A 237 0.20 -15.87 -18.03
N GLY A 238 0.15 -14.54 -18.00
CA GLY A 238 1.00 -13.66 -18.79
C GLY A 238 0.36 -12.37 -19.30
N SER A 239 -0.96 -12.20 -19.25
CA SER A 239 -1.60 -10.93 -19.59
C SER A 239 -1.42 -9.96 -18.42
N LYS A 240 -0.45 -9.03 -18.56
CA LYS A 240 -0.33 -7.88 -17.65
C LYS A 240 -1.55 -7.00 -17.88
N THR A 241 -2.43 -6.92 -16.89
CA THR A 241 -3.38 -5.82 -16.80
C THR A 241 -2.57 -4.55 -16.53
N SER A 242 -2.57 -3.64 -17.50
CA SER A 242 -1.93 -2.32 -17.44
C SER A 242 -2.67 -1.40 -16.49
#